data_2660068ac7a8829366bcd90bbe9a2599
#
_entry.id   2660068ac7a8829366bcd90bbe9a2599
#
_cell.length_a   1.000
_cell.length_b   1.000
_cell.length_c   1.000
_cell.angle_alpha   90.00
_cell.angle_beta   90.00
_cell.angle_gamma   90.00
#
_symmetry.space_group_name_H-M   'P 1'
#
loop_
_entity.id
_entity.type
_entity.pdbx_description
1 polymer ?
#
loop_
_entity_poly.entity_id
_entity_poly.type
_entity_poly.pdbx_seq_one_letter_code
_entity_poly.pdbx_strand_id
1 'polypeptide(L)'
;MELRHLRYFIAVAEELHFGRAAQVLGISQPPLSQQIQALEQEVGARLFERTNRRVELSEAGRLFLEEARLVLAQVDKAADVARRAQLGELGELKIGFTSSAPFNSTIPQAIFAFRQRFPAVHLNLREMSSTQVAEGLVDESIEVGIMRPLGLPDSLSVVELMREPLVAVLGSKHPLAQGSEEG
;
A
#
# COMPACT_ATOMS: atom_id res chain seq x y z
N MET A 1 15.45 -10.70 -22.68
CA MET A 1 15.97 -11.01 -21.31
C MET A 1 14.81 -11.30 -20.38
N GLU A 2 14.85 -12.38 -19.60
CA GLU A 2 13.83 -12.79 -18.64
C GLU A 2 14.41 -12.73 -17.22
N LEU A 3 13.54 -12.56 -16.20
CA LEU A 3 13.98 -12.54 -14.79
C LEU A 3 14.72 -13.83 -14.38
N ARG A 4 14.37 -14.94 -15.01
CA ARG A 4 15.05 -16.23 -14.83
C ARG A 4 16.53 -16.14 -15.22
N HIS A 5 16.88 -15.43 -16.28
CA HIS A 5 18.28 -15.25 -16.71
C HIS A 5 19.09 -14.47 -15.68
N LEU A 6 18.48 -13.45 -15.06
CA LEU A 6 19.12 -12.68 -13.98
C LEU A 6 19.39 -13.55 -12.74
N ARG A 7 18.41 -14.37 -12.34
CA ARG A 7 18.59 -15.32 -11.21
C ARG A 7 19.71 -16.32 -11.49
N TYR A 8 19.76 -16.86 -12.70
CA TYR A 8 20.81 -17.79 -13.10
C TYR A 8 22.20 -17.14 -13.11
N PHE A 9 22.26 -15.93 -13.65
CA PHE A 9 23.49 -15.16 -13.66
C PHE A 9 24.00 -14.86 -12.25
N ILE A 10 23.13 -14.38 -11.35
CA ILE A 10 23.49 -14.10 -9.96
C ILE A 10 24.00 -15.37 -9.26
N ALA A 11 23.30 -16.49 -9.41
CA ALA A 11 23.74 -17.77 -8.82
C ALA A 11 25.13 -18.20 -9.30
N VAL A 12 25.43 -18.04 -10.60
CA VAL A 12 26.77 -18.36 -11.13
C VAL A 12 27.79 -17.35 -10.63
N ALA A 13 27.44 -16.07 -10.50
CA ALA A 13 28.32 -15.02 -10.01
C ALA A 13 28.70 -15.21 -8.52
N GLU A 14 27.78 -15.71 -7.71
CA GLU A 14 28.01 -16.00 -6.28
C GLU A 14 28.82 -17.27 -6.06
N GLU A 15 28.54 -18.31 -6.84
CA GLU A 15 29.24 -19.60 -6.72
C GLU A 15 30.58 -19.64 -7.44
N LEU A 16 30.80 -18.78 -8.43
CA LEU A 16 31.95 -18.81 -9.36
C LEU A 16 32.23 -20.22 -9.91
N HIS A 17 31.15 -21.02 -10.04
CA HIS A 17 31.20 -22.39 -10.48
C HIS A 17 29.82 -22.85 -11.01
N PHE A 18 29.74 -23.15 -12.31
CA PHE A 18 28.47 -23.53 -12.96
C PHE A 18 27.82 -24.77 -12.34
N GLY A 19 28.60 -25.78 -11.93
CA GLY A 19 28.06 -26.99 -11.31
C GLY A 19 27.42 -26.73 -9.95
N ARG A 20 28.05 -25.92 -9.09
CA ARG A 20 27.48 -25.53 -7.79
C ARG A 20 26.26 -24.65 -7.96
N ALA A 21 26.33 -23.65 -8.83
CA ALA A 21 25.17 -22.81 -9.16
C ALA A 21 23.98 -23.62 -9.66
N ALA A 22 24.23 -24.62 -10.52
CA ALA A 22 23.18 -25.52 -11.00
C ALA A 22 22.54 -26.33 -9.85
N GLN A 23 23.34 -26.80 -8.90
CA GLN A 23 22.84 -27.49 -7.70
C GLN A 23 21.98 -26.56 -6.83
N VAL A 24 22.41 -25.32 -6.58
CA VAL A 24 21.65 -24.31 -5.83
C VAL A 24 20.31 -24.01 -6.52
N LEU A 25 20.31 -23.95 -7.86
CA LEU A 25 19.12 -23.68 -8.65
C LEU A 25 18.22 -24.91 -8.86
N GLY A 26 18.65 -26.11 -8.46
CA GLY A 26 17.90 -27.34 -8.64
C GLY A 26 17.77 -27.77 -10.11
N ILE A 27 18.75 -27.43 -10.96
CA ILE A 27 18.79 -27.76 -12.38
C ILE A 27 20.11 -28.45 -12.76
N SER A 28 20.18 -29.00 -13.97
CA SER A 28 21.45 -29.53 -14.50
C SER A 28 22.32 -28.39 -15.07
N GLN A 29 23.64 -28.60 -15.09
CA GLN A 29 24.60 -27.59 -15.53
C GLN A 29 24.49 -27.24 -17.04
N PRO A 30 24.22 -28.18 -18.01
CA PRO A 30 24.16 -27.81 -19.41
C PRO A 30 23.13 -26.73 -19.76
N PRO A 31 21.85 -26.82 -19.33
CA PRO A 31 20.89 -25.76 -19.58
C PRO A 31 21.28 -24.43 -18.91
N LEU A 32 21.87 -24.44 -17.70
CA LEU A 32 22.36 -23.23 -17.05
C LEU A 32 23.41 -22.54 -17.93
N SER A 33 24.40 -23.29 -18.44
CA SER A 33 25.44 -22.75 -19.31
C SER A 33 24.88 -22.16 -20.61
N GLN A 34 23.87 -22.79 -21.21
CA GLN A 34 23.18 -22.27 -22.39
C GLN A 34 22.42 -20.95 -22.09
N GLN A 35 21.73 -20.88 -20.98
CA GLN A 35 20.98 -19.68 -20.60
C GLN A 35 21.91 -18.50 -20.30
N ILE A 36 23.07 -18.75 -19.69
CA ILE A 36 24.08 -17.68 -19.48
C ILE A 36 24.66 -17.23 -20.82
N GLN A 37 24.95 -18.13 -21.72
CA GLN A 37 25.42 -17.75 -23.08
C GLN A 37 24.37 -16.93 -23.85
N ALA A 38 23.09 -17.33 -23.77
CA ALA A 38 22.01 -16.57 -24.36
C ALA A 38 21.88 -15.16 -23.75
N LEU A 39 22.03 -15.04 -22.44
CA LEU A 39 22.04 -13.75 -21.75
C LEU A 39 23.21 -12.88 -22.22
N GLU A 40 24.43 -13.42 -22.29
CA GLU A 40 25.62 -12.71 -22.78
C GLU A 40 25.43 -12.20 -24.21
N GLN A 41 24.83 -13.02 -25.09
CA GLN A 41 24.49 -12.63 -26.47
C GLN A 41 23.45 -11.50 -26.49
N GLU A 42 22.40 -11.59 -25.70
CA GLU A 42 21.33 -10.61 -25.66
C GLU A 42 21.81 -9.26 -25.10
N VAL A 43 22.66 -9.29 -24.06
CA VAL A 43 23.27 -8.10 -23.46
C VAL A 43 24.37 -7.52 -24.36
N GLY A 44 24.95 -8.33 -25.25
CA GLY A 44 26.05 -7.93 -26.13
C GLY A 44 27.39 -7.82 -25.41
N ALA A 45 27.53 -8.45 -24.23
CA ALA A 45 28.75 -8.41 -23.45
C ALA A 45 29.05 -9.78 -22.82
N ARG A 46 30.33 -10.11 -22.69
CA ARG A 46 30.73 -11.25 -21.86
C ARG A 46 30.65 -10.86 -20.40
N LEU A 47 29.88 -11.61 -19.64
CA LEU A 47 29.69 -11.40 -18.21
C LEU A 47 30.66 -12.25 -17.37
N PHE A 48 31.11 -13.38 -17.93
CA PHE A 48 32.07 -14.27 -17.30
C PHE A 48 33.31 -14.45 -18.18
N GLU A 49 34.47 -14.46 -17.51
CA GLU A 49 35.70 -14.96 -18.07
C GLU A 49 35.86 -16.43 -17.69
N ARG A 50 36.03 -17.29 -18.71
CA ARG A 50 36.10 -18.73 -18.55
C ARG A 50 37.48 -19.21 -18.96
N THR A 51 38.20 -19.72 -18.01
CA THR A 51 39.43 -20.51 -18.28
C THR A 51 39.13 -21.98 -17.97
N ASN A 52 40.00 -22.89 -18.43
CA ASN A 52 39.82 -24.33 -18.16
C ASN A 52 39.78 -24.69 -16.64
N ARG A 53 40.07 -23.75 -15.76
CA ARG A 53 40.16 -24.02 -14.32
C ARG A 53 39.36 -23.04 -13.43
N ARG A 54 38.87 -21.91 -13.98
CA ARG A 54 38.22 -20.87 -13.19
C ARG A 54 37.08 -20.18 -13.96
N VAL A 55 36.09 -19.80 -13.22
CA VAL A 55 35.01 -18.91 -13.67
C VAL A 55 35.15 -17.64 -12.84
N GLU A 56 35.33 -16.51 -13.47
CA GLU A 56 35.43 -15.21 -12.83
C GLU A 56 34.49 -14.23 -13.51
N LEU A 57 34.03 -13.22 -12.80
CA LEU A 57 33.26 -12.14 -13.43
C LEU A 57 34.19 -11.26 -14.26
N SER A 58 33.75 -10.93 -15.49
CA SER A 58 34.36 -9.83 -16.23
C SER A 58 34.05 -8.49 -15.58
N GLU A 59 34.66 -7.39 -16.05
CA GLU A 59 34.29 -6.05 -15.58
C GLU A 59 32.81 -5.76 -15.88
N ALA A 60 32.34 -6.10 -17.09
CA ALA A 60 30.93 -6.00 -17.46
C ALA A 60 30.04 -6.85 -16.55
N GLY A 61 30.50 -8.07 -16.19
CA GLY A 61 29.76 -8.95 -15.26
C GLY A 61 29.66 -8.38 -13.86
N ARG A 62 30.67 -7.71 -13.34
CA ARG A 62 30.61 -7.06 -12.01
C ARG A 62 29.59 -5.93 -11.99
N LEU A 63 29.64 -5.05 -12.97
CA LEU A 63 28.66 -3.96 -13.10
C LEU A 63 27.24 -4.50 -13.32
N PHE A 64 27.09 -5.50 -14.18
CA PHE A 64 25.80 -6.13 -14.45
C PHE A 64 25.22 -6.85 -13.23
N LEU A 65 26.06 -7.40 -12.32
CA LEU A 65 25.62 -8.05 -11.10
C LEU A 65 24.89 -7.10 -10.16
N GLU A 66 25.41 -5.89 -9.99
CA GLU A 66 24.79 -4.85 -9.17
C GLU A 66 23.41 -4.50 -9.73
N GLU A 67 23.31 -4.22 -11.01
CA GLU A 67 22.04 -3.88 -11.69
C GLU A 67 21.05 -5.05 -11.69
N ALA A 68 21.51 -6.28 -11.93
CA ALA A 68 20.67 -7.48 -11.91
C ALA A 68 20.00 -7.70 -10.53
N ARG A 69 20.73 -7.46 -9.44
CA ARG A 69 20.20 -7.51 -8.08
C ARG A 69 19.14 -6.43 -7.84
N LEU A 70 19.39 -5.21 -8.30
CA LEU A 70 18.41 -4.12 -8.19
C LEU A 70 17.12 -4.42 -8.96
N VAL A 71 17.23 -4.99 -10.16
CA VAL A 71 16.04 -5.39 -10.96
C VAL A 71 15.21 -6.43 -10.20
N LEU A 72 15.83 -7.48 -9.64
CA LEU A 72 15.09 -8.50 -8.89
C LEU A 72 14.46 -7.92 -7.62
N ALA A 73 15.18 -7.06 -6.88
CA ALA A 73 14.64 -6.37 -5.72
C ALA A 73 13.43 -5.48 -6.08
N GLN A 74 13.48 -4.85 -7.26
CA GLN A 74 12.35 -4.03 -7.73
C GLN A 74 11.12 -4.88 -8.10
N VAL A 75 11.32 -6.09 -8.63
CA VAL A 75 10.24 -7.05 -8.88
C VAL A 75 9.57 -7.48 -7.58
N ASP A 76 10.35 -7.84 -6.57
CA ASP A 76 9.83 -8.22 -5.25
C ASP A 76 9.08 -7.05 -4.59
N LYS A 77 9.62 -5.83 -4.70
CA LYS A 77 8.94 -4.62 -4.23
C LYS A 77 7.61 -4.38 -4.96
N ALA A 78 7.55 -4.59 -6.27
CA ALA A 78 6.31 -4.43 -7.03
C ALA A 78 5.23 -5.43 -6.56
N ALA A 79 5.61 -6.69 -6.32
CA ALA A 79 4.71 -7.70 -5.78
C ALA A 79 4.24 -7.36 -4.35
N ASP A 80 5.12 -6.82 -3.51
CA ASP A 80 4.77 -6.37 -2.16
C ASP A 80 3.78 -5.20 -2.18
N VAL A 81 4.02 -4.19 -3.02
CA VAL A 81 3.11 -3.06 -3.21
C VAL A 81 1.71 -3.52 -3.61
N ALA A 82 1.61 -4.45 -4.58
CA ALA A 82 0.33 -4.99 -5.01
C ALA A 82 -0.40 -5.74 -3.87
N ARG A 83 0.33 -6.55 -3.10
CA ARG A 83 -0.21 -7.28 -1.94
C ARG A 83 -0.70 -6.33 -0.86
N ARG A 84 0.08 -5.31 -0.50
CA ARG A 84 -0.28 -4.32 0.51
C ARG A 84 -1.46 -3.46 0.09
N ALA A 85 -1.55 -3.11 -1.20
CA ALA A 85 -2.71 -2.42 -1.75
C ALA A 85 -3.98 -3.29 -1.64
N GLN A 86 -3.89 -4.59 -1.95
CA GLN A 86 -5.01 -5.53 -1.80
C GLN A 86 -5.47 -5.68 -0.34
N LEU A 87 -4.56 -5.55 0.62
CA LEU A 87 -4.87 -5.57 2.06
C LEU A 87 -5.36 -4.22 2.61
N GLY A 88 -5.47 -3.19 1.77
CA GLY A 88 -5.86 -1.85 2.20
C GLY A 88 -4.79 -1.12 3.02
N GLU A 89 -3.55 -1.56 2.97
CA GLU A 89 -2.43 -0.92 3.69
C GLU A 89 -1.80 0.24 2.90
N LEU A 90 -2.16 0.37 1.63
CA LEU A 90 -1.71 1.42 0.72
C LEU A 90 -2.92 1.97 -0.04
N GLY A 91 -2.90 3.24 -0.35
CA GLY A 91 -3.93 3.88 -1.17
C GLY A 91 -4.46 5.16 -0.55
N GLU A 92 -5.69 5.50 -0.89
CA GLU A 92 -6.41 6.67 -0.40
C GLU A 92 -7.72 6.21 0.25
N LEU A 93 -8.09 6.82 1.36
CA LEU A 93 -9.41 6.69 1.99
C LEU A 93 -10.04 8.08 2.07
N LYS A 94 -11.13 8.27 1.35
CA LYS A 94 -11.88 9.53 1.28
C LYS A 94 -13.01 9.50 2.30
N ILE A 95 -12.96 10.45 3.20
CA ILE A 95 -13.92 10.58 4.31
C ILE A 95 -14.65 11.91 4.20
N GLY A 96 -15.96 11.85 4.02
CA GLY A 96 -16.84 13.00 4.15
C GLY A 96 -17.30 13.17 5.61
N PHE A 97 -17.28 14.39 6.13
CA PHE A 97 -17.76 14.66 7.48
C PHE A 97 -18.52 15.98 7.56
N THR A 98 -19.50 16.05 8.46
CA THR A 98 -20.23 17.30 8.70
C THR A 98 -19.45 18.21 9.65
N SER A 99 -19.67 19.53 9.55
CA SER A 99 -18.96 20.57 10.34
C SER A 99 -18.97 20.34 11.85
N SER A 100 -19.97 19.62 12.38
CA SER A 100 -20.04 19.28 13.81
C SER A 100 -19.14 18.13 14.23
N ALA A 101 -18.71 17.28 13.31
CA ALA A 101 -17.94 16.08 13.60
C ALA A 101 -16.60 16.34 14.31
N PRO A 102 -15.79 17.35 13.93
CA PRO A 102 -14.51 17.62 14.59
C PRO A 102 -14.61 18.13 16.04
N PHE A 103 -15.78 18.61 16.46
CA PHE A 103 -15.96 19.10 17.85
C PHE A 103 -16.08 17.98 18.88
N ASN A 104 -16.28 16.75 18.43
CA ASN A 104 -16.25 15.57 19.29
C ASN A 104 -14.85 14.94 19.29
N SER A 105 -14.31 14.65 20.48
CA SER A 105 -12.95 14.10 20.64
C SER A 105 -12.77 12.70 20.05
N THR A 106 -13.84 11.91 19.90
CA THR A 106 -13.81 10.54 19.39
C THR A 106 -13.32 10.48 17.95
N ILE A 107 -13.77 11.41 17.09
CA ILE A 107 -13.46 11.40 15.65
C ILE A 107 -11.99 11.74 15.38
N PRO A 108 -11.42 12.84 15.91
CA PRO A 108 -9.99 13.11 15.78
C PRO A 108 -9.12 11.99 16.35
N GLN A 109 -9.51 11.37 17.47
CA GLN A 109 -8.79 10.23 18.05
C GLN A 109 -8.83 9.00 17.14
N ALA A 110 -9.97 8.67 16.53
CA ALA A 110 -10.10 7.57 15.60
C ALA A 110 -9.23 7.79 14.33
N ILE A 111 -9.25 9.03 13.79
CA ILE A 111 -8.40 9.41 12.65
C ILE A 111 -6.92 9.30 13.01
N PHE A 112 -6.54 9.76 14.19
CA PHE A 112 -5.16 9.66 14.68
C PHE A 112 -4.73 8.19 14.83
N ALA A 113 -5.55 7.36 15.48
CA ALA A 113 -5.27 5.93 15.65
C ALA A 113 -5.17 5.19 14.30
N PHE A 114 -6.04 5.53 13.35
CA PHE A 114 -5.99 5.00 12.00
C PHE A 114 -4.67 5.35 11.29
N ARG A 115 -4.25 6.62 11.33
CA ARG A 115 -2.98 7.06 10.73
C ARG A 115 -1.76 6.38 11.35
N GLN A 116 -1.79 6.10 12.66
CA GLN A 116 -0.72 5.35 13.32
C GLN A 116 -0.66 3.89 12.84
N ARG A 117 -1.82 3.28 12.64
CA ARG A 117 -1.91 1.87 12.23
C ARG A 117 -1.66 1.67 10.73
N PHE A 118 -2.07 2.63 9.91
CA PHE A 118 -1.98 2.58 8.44
C PHE A 118 -1.28 3.83 7.88
N PRO A 119 0.01 4.01 8.17
CA PRO A 119 0.73 5.24 7.84
C PRO A 119 0.89 5.49 6.33
N ALA A 120 0.73 4.46 5.50
CA ALA A 120 0.84 4.54 4.06
C ALA A 120 -0.51 4.70 3.33
N VAL A 121 -1.63 4.80 4.09
CA VAL A 121 -2.94 5.17 3.55
C VAL A 121 -3.11 6.69 3.63
N HIS A 122 -3.33 7.33 2.49
CA HIS A 122 -3.62 8.75 2.45
C HIS A 122 -5.07 9.01 2.85
N LEU A 123 -5.29 9.82 3.89
CA LEU A 123 -6.63 10.24 4.30
C LEU A 123 -7.00 11.54 3.60
N ASN A 124 -8.04 11.49 2.77
CA ASN A 124 -8.65 12.65 2.13
C ASN A 124 -9.93 13.01 2.90
N LEU A 125 -9.83 14.04 3.75
CA LEU A 125 -10.89 14.48 4.64
C LEU A 125 -11.63 15.66 4.00
N ARG A 126 -12.94 15.54 3.80
CA ARG A 126 -13.77 16.58 3.17
C ARG A 126 -14.91 17.00 4.10
N GLU A 127 -14.99 18.29 4.40
CA GLU A 127 -16.16 18.86 5.04
C GLU A 127 -17.30 18.99 4.02
N MET A 128 -18.47 18.44 4.36
CA MET A 128 -19.62 18.33 3.48
C MET A 128 -20.92 18.51 4.28
N SER A 129 -22.02 18.87 3.62
CA SER A 129 -23.34 18.78 4.22
C SER A 129 -23.79 17.31 4.36
N SER A 130 -24.76 17.03 5.24
CA SER A 130 -25.29 15.66 5.41
C SER A 130 -25.82 15.07 4.08
N THR A 131 -26.46 15.88 3.25
CA THR A 131 -26.96 15.46 1.93
C THR A 131 -25.80 15.09 1.01
N GLN A 132 -24.76 15.93 0.94
CA GLN A 132 -23.59 15.66 0.13
C GLN A 132 -22.80 14.41 0.59
N VAL A 133 -22.74 14.17 1.92
CA VAL A 133 -22.14 12.94 2.44
C VAL A 133 -22.94 11.71 1.99
N ALA A 134 -24.29 11.76 2.08
CA ALA A 134 -25.12 10.65 1.65
C ALA A 134 -25.02 10.41 0.14
N GLU A 135 -25.04 11.46 -0.68
CA GLU A 135 -24.84 11.38 -2.13
C GLU A 135 -23.46 10.82 -2.48
N GLY A 136 -22.41 11.33 -1.83
CA GLY A 136 -21.02 10.90 -2.06
C GLY A 136 -20.76 9.45 -1.66
N LEU A 137 -21.50 8.89 -0.71
CA LEU A 137 -21.46 7.46 -0.39
C LEU A 137 -22.18 6.61 -1.44
N VAL A 138 -23.27 7.12 -2.03
CA VAL A 138 -24.03 6.40 -3.05
C VAL A 138 -23.30 6.40 -4.40
N ASP A 139 -22.65 7.51 -4.76
CA ASP A 139 -21.89 7.64 -6.01
C ASP A 139 -20.40 7.20 -5.88
N GLU A 140 -20.02 6.68 -4.70
CA GLU A 140 -18.68 6.19 -4.40
C GLU A 140 -17.56 7.26 -4.50
N SER A 141 -17.93 8.55 -4.45
CA SER A 141 -16.93 9.65 -4.41
C SER A 141 -16.23 9.77 -3.06
N ILE A 142 -16.83 9.20 -2.01
CA ILE A 142 -16.26 8.96 -0.68
C ILE A 142 -16.57 7.53 -0.23
N GLU A 143 -15.70 6.95 0.58
CA GLU A 143 -15.88 5.59 1.12
C GLU A 143 -16.48 5.57 2.53
N VAL A 144 -16.28 6.65 3.29
CA VAL A 144 -16.77 6.77 4.67
C VAL A 144 -17.44 8.13 4.88
N GLY A 145 -18.60 8.11 5.51
CA GLY A 145 -19.34 9.32 5.92
C GLY A 145 -19.43 9.41 7.44
N ILE A 146 -19.09 10.56 8.03
CA ILE A 146 -19.26 10.84 9.45
C ILE A 146 -20.29 11.94 9.61
N MET A 147 -21.51 11.54 9.99
CA MET A 147 -22.66 12.42 10.02
C MET A 147 -23.73 11.95 11.00
N ARG A 148 -24.74 12.76 11.22
CA ARG A 148 -25.99 12.31 11.86
C ARG A 148 -26.85 11.59 10.84
N PRO A 149 -27.24 10.32 11.08
CA PRO A 149 -27.93 9.49 10.08
C PRO A 149 -29.42 9.85 10.01
N LEU A 150 -29.77 10.86 9.24
CA LEU A 150 -31.16 11.25 8.98
C LEU A 150 -31.53 10.92 7.53
N GLY A 151 -32.51 10.02 7.35
CA GLY A 151 -33.07 9.72 6.03
C GLY A 151 -32.08 9.10 5.06
N LEU A 152 -31.20 8.20 5.52
CA LEU A 152 -30.23 7.51 4.66
C LEU A 152 -30.89 6.41 3.84
N PRO A 153 -30.40 6.16 2.62
CA PRO A 153 -30.80 5.00 1.84
C PRO A 153 -30.47 3.67 2.53
N ASP A 154 -31.33 2.66 2.36
CA ASP A 154 -31.13 1.31 2.91
C ASP A 154 -29.88 0.59 2.38
N SER A 155 -29.32 1.07 1.27
CA SER A 155 -28.07 0.54 0.69
C SER A 155 -26.82 0.87 1.49
N LEU A 156 -26.90 1.81 2.45
CA LEU A 156 -25.77 2.24 3.26
C LEU A 156 -25.74 1.51 4.60
N SER A 157 -24.57 1.01 4.98
CA SER A 157 -24.33 0.45 6.30
C SER A 157 -24.06 1.56 7.31
N VAL A 158 -24.75 1.55 8.44
CA VAL A 158 -24.61 2.57 9.50
C VAL A 158 -24.08 1.92 10.77
N VAL A 159 -23.03 2.52 11.34
CA VAL A 159 -22.47 2.15 12.65
C VAL A 159 -22.59 3.36 13.58
N GLU A 160 -23.25 3.17 14.72
CA GLU A 160 -23.34 4.21 15.74
C GLU A 160 -22.00 4.36 16.45
N LEU A 161 -21.40 5.55 16.36
CA LEU A 161 -20.14 5.87 17.02
C LEU A 161 -20.33 6.48 18.40
N MET A 162 -21.41 7.25 18.59
CA MET A 162 -21.73 7.96 19.83
C MET A 162 -23.18 8.43 19.87
N ARG A 163 -23.65 8.75 21.06
CA ARG A 163 -24.92 9.45 21.28
C ARG A 163 -24.68 10.78 21.97
N GLU A 164 -25.27 11.81 21.44
CA GLU A 164 -25.26 13.18 22.03
C GLU A 164 -26.67 13.63 22.28
N PRO A 165 -26.99 14.22 23.47
CA PRO A 165 -28.28 14.77 23.70
C PRO A 165 -28.51 16.02 22.84
N LEU A 166 -29.71 16.18 22.32
CA LEU A 166 -30.12 17.42 21.73
C LEU A 166 -30.53 18.37 22.87
N VAL A 167 -29.93 19.55 22.92
CA VAL A 167 -30.24 20.56 23.94
C VAL A 167 -30.77 21.82 23.26
N ALA A 168 -31.76 22.42 23.88
CA ALA A 168 -32.24 23.75 23.48
C ALA A 168 -31.44 24.82 24.24
N VAL A 169 -30.88 25.75 23.46
CA VAL A 169 -30.18 26.91 24.05
C VAL A 169 -31.09 28.12 23.98
N LEU A 170 -31.35 28.69 25.11
CA LEU A 170 -32.22 29.88 25.28
C LEU A 170 -31.41 31.06 25.82
N GLY A 171 -31.72 32.25 25.35
CA GLY A 171 -31.17 33.47 25.97
C GLY A 171 -31.59 33.57 27.43
N SER A 172 -30.72 34.05 28.31
CA SER A 172 -30.98 34.18 29.77
C SER A 172 -32.25 34.97 30.15
N LYS A 173 -32.77 35.80 29.24
CA LYS A 173 -33.99 36.57 29.41
C LYS A 173 -35.23 35.91 28.80
N HIS A 174 -35.09 34.72 28.21
CA HIS A 174 -36.22 34.02 27.60
C HIS A 174 -37.16 33.50 28.68
N PRO A 175 -38.49 33.61 28.53
CA PRO A 175 -39.44 33.16 29.56
C PRO A 175 -39.25 31.73 30.02
N LEU A 176 -38.89 30.81 29.10
CA LEU A 176 -38.63 29.40 29.42
C LEU A 176 -37.26 29.16 30.07
N ALA A 177 -36.35 30.14 30.06
CA ALA A 177 -35.08 30.03 30.78
C ALA A 177 -35.21 30.44 32.28
N GLN A 178 -36.33 31.05 32.67
CA GLN A 178 -36.61 31.49 34.05
C GLN A 178 -37.45 30.48 34.82
N GLY A 179 -37.86 29.39 34.21
CA GLY A 179 -38.71 28.38 34.82
C GLY A 179 -38.15 26.98 34.59
N SER A 180 -37.55 26.44 35.62
CA SER A 180 -37.62 25.10 36.18
C SER A 180 -36.28 24.54 36.60
N GLU A 181 -35.91 24.79 37.82
CA GLU A 181 -35.37 23.73 38.65
C GLU A 181 -36.58 22.96 39.23
N GLU A 182 -37.11 21.99 38.45
CA GLU A 182 -37.98 20.94 39.00
C GLU A 182 -38.19 19.85 37.93
N GLY A 183 -37.62 18.63 38.21
CA GLY A 183 -37.93 17.41 37.48
C GLY A 183 -36.71 16.58 37.12
#